data_d0e59653aba4881a7254cab0c90aa9c0
#
_entry.id   d0e59653aba4881a7254cab0c90aa9c0
#
_cell.length_a   1.000
_cell.length_b   1.000
_cell.length_c   1.000
_cell.angle_alpha   90.00
_cell.angle_beta   90.00
_cell.angle_gamma   90.00
#
_symmetry.space_group_name_H-M   'P 1'
#
loop_
_entity.id
_entity.type
_entity.pdbx_description
1 polymer ?
#
loop_
_entity_poly.entity_id
_entity_poly.type
_entity_poly.pdbx_seq_one_letter_code
_entity_poly.pdbx_strand_id
1 'polypeptide(L)'
;MKTVKISLNSIDKVKSFVNDLTKFDTDFDLVSGRYVIDAKSIMGIFSLDLSKPIDLNIHDGGNTEEILTVLAPYIICLLYTSDA
;
A
#
# COMPACT_ATOMS: atom_id res chain seq x y z
N MET A 1 7.67 -8.02 8.41
CA MET A 1 7.15 -7.00 7.48
C MET A 1 6.80 -7.66 6.16
N LYS A 2 5.70 -7.26 5.57
CA LYS A 2 5.24 -7.84 4.32
C LYS A 2 5.19 -6.75 3.24
N THR A 3 5.62 -7.08 2.05
CA THR A 3 5.63 -6.14 0.93
C THR A 3 4.75 -6.67 -0.19
N VAL A 4 3.86 -5.83 -0.68
CA VAL A 4 3.02 -6.14 -1.83
C VAL A 4 3.09 -4.98 -2.82
N LYS A 5 2.79 -5.28 -4.07
CA LYS A 5 2.77 -4.24 -5.10
C LYS A 5 1.33 -3.85 -5.37
N ILE A 6 1.07 -2.56 -5.36
CA ILE A 6 -0.28 -2.03 -5.53
C ILE A 6 -0.31 -1.03 -6.67
N SER A 7 -1.51 -0.76 -7.14
CA SER A 7 -1.75 0.24 -8.18
C SER A 7 -2.78 1.24 -7.70
N LEU A 8 -2.42 2.52 -7.75
CA LEU A 8 -3.30 3.61 -7.31
C LEU A 8 -3.41 4.61 -8.46
N ASN A 9 -3.99 4.17 -9.57
CA ASN A 9 -3.97 4.94 -10.80
C ASN A 9 -5.11 5.94 -10.94
N SER A 10 -5.84 6.20 -9.87
CA SER A 10 -6.88 7.23 -9.89
C SER A 10 -6.99 7.87 -8.53
N ILE A 11 -7.52 9.09 -8.51
CA ILE A 11 -7.71 9.84 -7.26
C ILE A 11 -8.66 9.10 -6.33
N ASP A 12 -9.71 8.53 -6.90
CA ASP A 12 -10.68 7.78 -6.11
C ASP A 12 -10.05 6.59 -5.42
N LYS A 13 -9.16 5.90 -6.13
CA LYS A 13 -8.46 4.76 -5.53
C LYS A 13 -7.55 5.21 -4.40
N VAL A 14 -6.87 6.33 -4.56
CA VAL A 14 -6.00 6.86 -3.51
C VAL A 14 -6.82 7.18 -2.26
N LYS A 15 -7.95 7.84 -2.44
CA LYS A 15 -8.79 8.20 -1.30
C LYS A 15 -9.32 6.98 -0.58
N SER A 16 -9.82 6.00 -1.33
CA SER A 16 -10.33 4.77 -0.74
C SER A 16 -9.22 4.00 -0.03
N PHE A 17 -8.04 3.95 -0.64
CA PHE A 17 -6.90 3.26 -0.08
C PHE A 17 -6.52 3.85 1.28
N VAL A 18 -6.36 5.17 1.34
CA VAL A 18 -5.99 5.84 2.58
C VAL A 18 -7.08 5.63 3.64
N ASN A 19 -8.34 5.75 3.24
CA ASN A 19 -9.45 5.55 4.17
C ASN A 19 -9.44 4.14 4.74
N ASP A 20 -9.17 3.14 3.91
CA ASP A 20 -9.11 1.76 4.37
C ASP A 20 -7.96 1.56 5.34
N LEU A 21 -6.80 2.16 5.07
CA LEU A 21 -5.65 2.01 5.95
C LEU A 21 -5.85 2.67 7.30
N THR A 22 -6.63 3.75 7.36
CA THR A 22 -6.84 4.43 8.64
C THR A 22 -7.64 3.60 9.62
N LYS A 23 -8.28 2.53 9.15
CA LYS A 23 -9.02 1.62 10.03
C LYS A 23 -8.10 0.71 10.83
N PHE A 24 -6.83 0.63 10.45
CA PHE A 24 -5.86 -0.21 11.12
C PHE A 24 -4.86 0.65 11.87
N ASP A 25 -4.43 0.16 13.05
CA ASP A 25 -3.39 0.84 13.81
C ASP A 25 -2.00 0.52 13.28
N THR A 26 -1.89 -0.42 12.37
CA THR A 26 -0.63 -0.83 11.78
C THR A 26 -0.03 0.31 10.97
N ASP A 27 1.29 0.39 10.96
CA ASP A 27 2.01 1.36 10.13
C ASP A 27 2.21 0.80 8.73
N PHE A 28 2.12 1.67 7.75
CA PHE A 28 2.31 1.31 6.35
C PHE A 28 3.22 2.33 5.69
N ASP A 29 4.10 1.85 4.82
CA ASP A 29 4.96 2.72 4.03
C ASP A 29 4.77 2.43 2.55
N LEU A 30 4.76 3.49 1.75
CA LEU A 30 4.78 3.35 0.30
C LEU A 30 6.18 3.67 -0.20
N VAL A 31 6.70 2.81 -1.06
CA VAL A 31 8.02 2.97 -1.64
C VAL A 31 7.88 3.12 -3.14
N SER A 32 8.38 4.21 -3.67
CA SER A 32 8.38 4.48 -5.10
C SER A 32 9.77 4.98 -5.49
N GLY A 33 10.55 4.09 -6.09
CA GLY A 33 11.93 4.42 -6.41
C GLY A 33 12.73 4.72 -5.15
N ARG A 34 13.14 5.97 -5.00
CA ARG A 34 13.93 6.38 -3.84
C ARG A 34 13.08 6.98 -2.73
N TYR A 35 11.79 7.11 -2.96
CA TYR A 35 10.92 7.79 -2.01
C TYR A 35 10.23 6.77 -1.12
N VAL A 36 10.24 7.05 0.18
CA VAL A 36 9.50 6.25 1.16
C VAL A 36 8.61 7.23 1.90
N ILE A 37 7.30 7.00 1.83
CA ILE A 37 6.35 7.89 2.48
C ILE A 37 5.37 7.07 3.30
N ASP A 38 4.73 7.75 4.26
CA ASP A 38 3.68 7.15 5.05
C ASP A 38 2.47 6.91 4.14
N ALA A 39 2.01 5.66 4.07
CA ALA A 39 0.90 5.29 3.20
C ALA A 39 -0.43 5.94 3.63
N LYS A 40 -0.50 6.47 4.84
CA LYS A 40 -1.68 7.18 5.31
C LYS A 40 -1.64 8.66 4.98
N SER A 41 -0.56 9.13 4.35
CA SER A 41 -0.41 10.53 3.99
C SER A 41 -0.88 10.74 2.55
N ILE A 42 -2.11 11.22 2.40
CA ILE A 42 -2.70 11.37 1.07
C ILE A 42 -1.92 12.37 0.23
N MET A 43 -1.41 13.43 0.84
CA MET A 43 -0.62 14.42 0.11
C MET A 43 0.71 13.84 -0.36
N GLY A 44 1.33 13.00 0.48
CA GLY A 44 2.56 12.33 0.09
C GLY A 44 2.33 11.40 -1.09
N ILE A 45 1.21 10.68 -1.09
CA ILE A 45 0.89 9.76 -2.18
C ILE A 45 0.74 10.52 -3.49
N PHE A 46 0.09 11.67 -3.47
CA PHE A 46 -0.10 12.45 -4.70
C PHE A 46 1.20 13.01 -5.26
N SER A 47 2.27 13.02 -4.48
CA SER A 47 3.57 13.45 -4.98
C SER A 47 4.31 12.34 -5.71
N LEU A 48 3.79 11.13 -5.69
CA LEU A 48 4.39 9.99 -6.37
C LEU A 48 3.86 9.85 -7.79
N ASP A 49 4.61 9.10 -8.60
CA ASP A 49 4.14 8.75 -9.94
C ASP A 49 3.15 7.59 -9.82
N LEU A 50 1.87 7.92 -9.85
CA LEU A 50 0.81 6.95 -9.65
C LEU A 50 0.51 6.12 -10.90
N SER A 51 1.17 6.43 -12.02
CA SER A 51 0.99 5.64 -13.23
C SER A 51 1.74 4.32 -13.17
N LYS A 52 2.59 4.15 -12.19
CA LYS A 52 3.40 2.94 -12.01
C LYS A 52 3.03 2.23 -10.73
N PRO A 53 3.24 0.91 -10.67
CA PRO A 53 3.02 0.17 -9.43
C PRO A 53 3.92 0.70 -8.32
N ILE A 54 3.40 0.64 -7.10
CA ILE A 54 4.08 1.14 -5.92
C ILE A 54 4.19 0.01 -4.92
N ASP A 55 5.33 -0.10 -4.26
CA ASP A 55 5.53 -1.12 -3.22
C ASP A 55 4.91 -0.62 -1.92
N LEU A 56 4.10 -1.48 -1.31
CA LEU A 56 3.51 -1.20 -0.01
C LEU A 56 4.16 -2.11 1.02
N ASN A 57 4.77 -1.51 2.03
CA ASN A 57 5.34 -2.24 3.15
C ASN A 57 4.34 -2.20 4.30
N ILE A 58 3.94 -3.38 4.76
CA ILE A 58 3.01 -3.54 5.86
C ILE A 58 3.82 -3.95 7.08
N HIS A 59 3.83 -3.09 8.08
CA HIS A 59 4.52 -3.39 9.35
C HIS A 59 3.62 -4.32 10.14
N ASP A 60 4.06 -5.55 10.32
CA ASP A 60 3.23 -6.60 10.88
C ASP A 60 2.74 -6.25 12.28
N GLY A 61 1.43 -6.16 12.41
CA GLY A 61 0.77 -5.89 13.68
C GLY A 61 -0.11 -7.05 14.11
N GLY A 62 -0.01 -8.19 13.44
CA GLY A 62 -0.78 -9.37 13.80
C GLY A 62 -2.05 -9.56 12.99
N ASN A 63 -2.44 -8.60 12.20
CA ASN A 63 -3.67 -8.69 11.40
C ASN A 63 -3.39 -8.54 9.91
N THR A 64 -2.25 -9.06 9.46
CA THR A 64 -1.81 -8.93 8.08
C THR A 64 -2.83 -9.51 7.09
N GLU A 65 -3.42 -10.66 7.40
CA GLU A 65 -4.36 -11.28 6.49
C GLU A 65 -5.61 -10.43 6.29
N GLU A 66 -6.10 -9.84 7.36
CA GLU A 66 -7.24 -8.94 7.26
C GLU A 66 -6.91 -7.72 6.40
N ILE A 67 -5.72 -7.17 6.60
CA ILE A 67 -5.25 -6.03 5.83
C ILE A 67 -5.19 -6.38 4.35
N LEU A 68 -4.61 -7.54 4.02
CA LEU A 68 -4.50 -7.97 2.63
C LEU A 68 -5.88 -8.18 2.00
N THR A 69 -6.84 -8.66 2.76
CA THR A 69 -8.19 -8.84 2.27
C THR A 69 -8.82 -7.50 1.91
N VAL A 70 -8.66 -6.51 2.79
CA VAL A 70 -9.20 -5.17 2.54
C VAL A 70 -8.52 -4.52 1.34
N LEU A 71 -7.23 -4.73 1.19
CA LEU A 71 -6.46 -4.10 0.12
C LEU A 71 -6.44 -4.88 -1.18
N ALA A 72 -7.09 -6.04 -1.22
CA ALA A 72 -7.08 -6.88 -2.42
C ALA A 72 -7.41 -6.13 -3.70
N PRO A 73 -8.39 -5.20 -3.73
CA PRO A 73 -8.69 -4.48 -4.98
C PRO A 73 -7.55 -3.63 -5.51
N TYR A 74 -6.57 -3.29 -4.66
CA TYR A 74 -5.43 -2.47 -5.06
C TYR A 74 -4.20 -3.29 -5.40
N ILE A 75 -4.13 -4.51 -4.91
CA ILE A 75 -2.93 -5.35 -5.04
C ILE A 75 -2.88 -5.94 -6.43
N ILE A 76 -1.74 -5.76 -7.11
CA ILE A 76 -1.53 -6.30 -8.44
C ILE A 76 -0.48 -7.38 -8.44
N CYS A 77 0.35 -7.47 -7.40
CA CYS A 77 1.38 -8.49 -7.31
C CYS A 77 1.77 -8.69 -5.86
N LEU A 78 1.85 -9.94 -5.44
CA LEU A 78 2.29 -10.30 -4.09
C LEU A 78 3.75 -10.71 -4.16
N LEU A 79 4.64 -9.79 -3.87
CA LEU A 79 6.07 -10.00 -4.08
C LEU A 79 6.61 -11.16 -3.24
N TYR A 80 6.08 -11.30 -2.04
CA TYR A 80 6.61 -12.29 -1.12
C TYR A 80 6.35 -13.73 -1.56
N THR A 81 5.47 -13.93 -2.52
CA THR A 81 5.16 -15.28 -2.97
C THR A 81 6.17 -15.80 -3.98
N SER A 82 6.98 -14.91 -4.50
CA SER A 82 7.89 -15.30 -5.58
C SER A 82 9.04 -16.16 -5.09
N ASP A 83 9.25 -16.20 -3.82
CA ASP A 83 10.35 -16.95 -3.26
C ASP A 83 10.13 -18.43 -3.31
N ALA A 84 8.95 -18.81 -3.61
CA ALA A 84 8.62 -20.21 -3.62
C ALA A 84 9.60 -21.00 -4.45
#